data_9f754c2d9a5b5b3e8090174d7708dd9e
#
_entry.id   9f754c2d9a5b5b3e8090174d7708dd9e
#
_cell.length_a   1.000
_cell.length_b   1.000
_cell.length_c   1.000
_cell.angle_alpha   90.00
_cell.angle_beta   90.00
_cell.angle_gamma   90.00
#
_symmetry.space_group_name_H-M   'P 1'
#
loop_
_entity.id
_entity.type
_entity.pdbx_description
1 polymer ?
#
loop_
_entity_poly.entity_id
_entity_poly.type
_entity_poly.pdbx_seq_one_letter_code
_entity_poly.pdbx_strand_id
1 'polypeptide(L)'
;MRYIIRTPTLVLGMALAGACWLLPATAARAEAPSRECRSTRYNVVELPFSPSVIASSGVVAGTTDLRRAVLWRRESGLQELIVPDGFHFTEPVAIMESGDLVINALDAEARKHRAFVYSHGSVIELAGNQTLAHGIGPSSIIVGEWLPDGKTRSDAVYWRNNAPQSIGLCCGGTIKAVNQMGNIIGDAYDDRGRYHAFIRSPSSGQRILGPPDRYSSAVAINDAGHILLQSGRDAYLDDAGNLRRLDLSSKFYNRPQAMNNCDFVVGGFGPNFDKYRAFLWNAAAGFQDLNSLIPRDTGWTLKSAAAINDRGEIVGRGEIHHDDRGFLLIPRR
;
A
#
# COMPACT_ATOMS: atom_id res chain seq x y z
N MET A 1 -41.87 48.96 46.94
CA MET A 1 -42.69 48.64 48.11
C MET A 1 -42.70 47.12 48.31
N ARG A 2 -42.26 46.70 49.49
CA ARG A 2 -42.29 45.41 50.20
C ARG A 2 -41.33 44.29 49.71
N TYR A 3 -40.28 44.17 50.50
CA TYR A 3 -39.43 43.03 50.78
C TYR A 3 -40.20 41.81 51.28
N ILE A 4 -39.83 40.60 50.91
CA ILE A 4 -39.99 39.42 51.77
C ILE A 4 -38.70 38.58 51.63
N ILE A 5 -37.97 38.54 52.75
CA ILE A 5 -36.82 37.69 53.05
C ILE A 5 -37.39 36.34 53.50
N ARG A 6 -36.83 35.21 52.94
CA ARG A 6 -36.89 33.91 53.64
C ARG A 6 -35.53 33.23 53.61
N THR A 7 -35.10 32.87 54.77
CA THR A 7 -33.87 32.25 55.23
C THR A 7 -33.63 30.83 54.76
N PRO A 8 -32.36 30.35 54.70
CA PRO A 8 -31.99 29.08 54.19
C PRO A 8 -32.17 27.94 55.20
N THR A 9 -32.60 26.79 54.68
CA THR A 9 -32.63 25.54 55.44
C THR A 9 -31.35 24.77 55.09
N LEU A 10 -30.54 24.55 56.14
CA LEU A 10 -29.35 23.72 56.11
C LEU A 10 -29.77 22.25 56.00
N VAL A 11 -29.37 21.56 54.92
CA VAL A 11 -29.45 20.10 54.85
C VAL A 11 -28.02 19.55 54.87
N LEU A 12 -27.74 18.87 55.94
CA LEU A 12 -26.51 18.13 56.20
C LEU A 12 -26.52 16.88 55.28
N GLY A 13 -25.73 16.85 54.22
CA GLY A 13 -25.53 15.70 53.39
C GLY A 13 -24.18 15.03 53.66
N MET A 14 -24.23 13.80 54.16
CA MET A 14 -23.07 12.95 54.40
C MET A 14 -22.20 12.79 53.17
N ALA A 15 -20.93 13.07 53.29
CA ALA A 15 -19.92 12.73 52.30
C ALA A 15 -19.63 11.22 52.33
N LEU A 16 -20.09 10.49 51.36
CA LEU A 16 -19.60 9.14 51.05
C LEU A 16 -18.31 9.28 50.25
N ALA A 17 -17.19 8.96 50.90
CA ALA A 17 -15.89 8.82 50.25
C ALA A 17 -15.93 7.60 49.32
N GLY A 18 -16.17 7.83 48.03
CA GLY A 18 -16.01 6.85 46.99
C GLY A 18 -14.51 6.62 46.74
N ALA A 19 -13.98 5.48 47.20
CA ALA A 19 -12.65 5.02 46.82
C ALA A 19 -12.63 4.76 45.32
N CYS A 20 -11.95 5.64 44.57
CA CYS A 20 -11.67 5.44 43.16
C CYS A 20 -10.62 4.32 43.07
N TRP A 21 -11.05 3.10 42.77
CA TRP A 21 -10.17 2.00 42.44
C TRP A 21 -9.57 2.31 41.06
N LEU A 22 -8.33 2.79 41.05
CA LEU A 22 -7.49 2.81 39.86
C LEU A 22 -7.22 1.35 39.49
N LEU A 23 -7.98 0.84 38.52
CA LEU A 23 -7.62 -0.38 37.83
C LEU A 23 -6.30 -0.10 37.10
N PRO A 24 -5.26 -0.95 37.29
CA PRO A 24 -4.05 -0.80 36.51
C PRO A 24 -4.41 -0.96 35.02
N ALA A 25 -3.97 -0.01 34.20
CA ALA A 25 -4.02 -0.14 32.75
C ALA A 25 -3.27 -1.42 32.39
N THR A 26 -4.01 -2.47 32.09
CA THR A 26 -3.44 -3.68 31.49
C THR A 26 -2.86 -3.23 30.17
N ALA A 27 -1.51 -3.20 30.09
CA ALA A 27 -0.81 -3.06 28.84
C ALA A 27 -1.43 -4.08 27.86
N ALA A 28 -2.03 -3.58 26.78
CA ALA A 28 -2.54 -4.42 25.74
C ALA A 28 -1.37 -5.29 25.26
N ARG A 29 -1.40 -6.56 25.62
CA ARG A 29 -0.44 -7.53 25.17
C ARG A 29 -0.66 -7.62 23.68
N ALA A 30 0.34 -7.26 22.88
CA ALA A 30 0.27 -7.41 21.43
C ALA A 30 -0.22 -8.83 21.15
N GLU A 31 -1.39 -8.96 20.54
CA GLU A 31 -1.93 -10.25 20.15
C GLU A 31 -0.89 -10.93 19.25
N ALA A 32 -0.58 -12.18 19.56
CA ALA A 32 0.30 -12.96 18.70
C ALA A 32 -0.31 -12.97 17.29
N PRO A 33 0.50 -12.74 16.24
CA PRO A 33 -0.01 -12.67 14.87
C PRO A 33 -0.89 -13.88 14.59
N SER A 34 -2.03 -13.64 13.96
CA SER A 34 -3.01 -14.67 13.62
C SER A 34 -2.31 -15.82 12.88
N ARG A 35 -2.85 -17.05 12.94
CA ARG A 35 -2.28 -18.22 12.25
C ARG A 35 -2.02 -17.99 10.76
N GLU A 36 -2.70 -17.02 10.16
CA GLU A 36 -2.58 -16.61 8.76
C GLU A 36 -1.23 -15.97 8.43
N CYS A 37 -0.58 -15.32 9.40
CA CYS A 37 0.72 -14.64 9.22
C CYS A 37 1.96 -15.57 9.37
N ARG A 38 1.78 -16.89 9.35
CA ARG A 38 2.89 -17.83 9.48
C ARG A 38 3.14 -18.56 8.16
N SER A 39 4.17 -18.15 7.44
CA SER A 39 4.63 -18.92 6.29
C SER A 39 6.14 -19.14 6.34
N THR A 40 6.54 -20.38 6.26
CA THR A 40 7.97 -20.78 6.23
C THR A 40 8.38 -21.38 4.89
N ARG A 41 7.44 -21.79 4.05
CA ARG A 41 7.66 -22.43 2.75
C ARG A 41 6.51 -22.08 1.79
N TYR A 42 6.82 -22.12 0.49
CA TYR A 42 5.86 -21.79 -0.56
C TYR A 42 5.77 -22.86 -1.64
N ASN A 43 4.59 -23.01 -2.24
CA ASN A 43 4.42 -23.59 -3.56
C ASN A 43 4.45 -22.47 -4.59
N VAL A 44 5.04 -22.72 -5.76
CA VAL A 44 5.11 -21.77 -6.87
C VAL A 44 4.07 -22.16 -7.90
N VAL A 45 3.28 -21.19 -8.32
CA VAL A 45 2.38 -21.28 -9.47
C VAL A 45 2.86 -20.31 -10.52
N GLU A 46 3.04 -20.78 -11.76
CA GLU A 46 3.38 -19.93 -12.90
C GLU A 46 2.16 -19.13 -13.34
N LEU A 47 2.37 -17.84 -13.65
CA LEU A 47 1.38 -16.95 -14.23
C LEU A 47 1.82 -16.52 -15.63
N PRO A 48 0.92 -16.62 -16.66
CA PRO A 48 1.26 -16.30 -18.05
C PRO A 48 1.25 -14.78 -18.33
N PHE A 49 1.48 -13.96 -17.29
CA PHE A 49 1.52 -12.50 -17.36
C PHE A 49 2.39 -11.96 -16.23
N SER A 50 2.72 -10.69 -16.26
CA SER A 50 3.47 -9.98 -15.22
C SER A 50 2.52 -9.45 -14.13
N PRO A 51 2.45 -10.09 -12.95
CA PRO A 51 1.54 -9.65 -11.89
C PRO A 51 2.07 -8.40 -11.19
N SER A 52 1.16 -7.49 -10.83
CA SER A 52 1.47 -6.26 -10.10
C SER A 52 0.77 -6.15 -8.76
N VAL A 53 -0.46 -6.66 -8.62
CA VAL A 53 -1.25 -6.57 -7.39
C VAL A 53 -2.00 -7.87 -7.11
N ILE A 54 -2.30 -8.11 -5.83
CA ILE A 54 -3.05 -9.27 -5.35
C ILE A 54 -4.00 -8.85 -4.22
N ALA A 55 -5.27 -9.26 -4.30
CA ALA A 55 -6.24 -9.09 -3.22
C ALA A 55 -6.14 -10.23 -2.19
N SER A 56 -6.69 -10.05 -0.98
CA SER A 56 -6.75 -11.11 0.04
C SER A 56 -7.64 -12.28 -0.39
N SER A 57 -8.58 -12.06 -1.31
CA SER A 57 -9.33 -13.14 -1.99
C SER A 57 -8.45 -14.05 -2.86
N GLY A 58 -7.22 -13.63 -3.20
CA GLY A 58 -6.30 -14.32 -4.10
C GLY A 58 -6.52 -14.00 -5.59
N VAL A 59 -7.33 -13.01 -5.87
CA VAL A 59 -7.44 -12.44 -7.22
C VAL A 59 -6.17 -11.67 -7.52
N VAL A 60 -5.55 -11.95 -8.66
CA VAL A 60 -4.30 -11.32 -9.11
C VAL A 60 -4.58 -10.46 -10.33
N ALA A 61 -4.04 -9.26 -10.37
CA ALA A 61 -4.04 -8.45 -11.58
C ALA A 61 -2.61 -8.09 -12.01
N GLY A 62 -2.45 -7.85 -13.29
CA GLY A 62 -1.15 -7.55 -13.89
C GLY A 62 -1.26 -7.23 -15.37
N THR A 63 -0.15 -7.36 -16.08
CA THR A 63 -0.06 -7.01 -17.50
C THR A 63 0.49 -8.17 -18.32
N THR A 64 -0.07 -8.37 -19.53
CA THR A 64 0.51 -9.26 -20.54
C THR A 64 1.77 -8.66 -21.16
N ASP A 65 2.48 -9.44 -21.99
CA ASP A 65 3.64 -8.97 -22.77
C ASP A 65 3.25 -7.83 -23.73
N LEU A 66 1.99 -7.79 -24.19
CA LEU A 66 1.43 -6.70 -24.98
C LEU A 66 1.02 -5.48 -24.14
N ARG A 67 1.35 -5.48 -22.84
CA ARG A 67 0.99 -4.43 -21.87
C ARG A 67 -0.51 -4.17 -21.78
N ARG A 68 -1.29 -5.25 -21.77
CA ARG A 68 -2.72 -5.24 -21.55
C ARG A 68 -3.04 -5.65 -20.14
N ALA A 69 -3.90 -4.92 -19.46
CA ALA A 69 -4.35 -5.26 -18.11
C ALA A 69 -5.14 -6.55 -18.09
N VAL A 70 -4.82 -7.42 -17.16
CA VAL A 70 -5.48 -8.72 -16.97
C VAL A 70 -5.83 -8.95 -15.51
N LEU A 71 -6.88 -9.72 -15.31
CA LEU A 71 -7.32 -10.24 -14.02
C LEU A 71 -7.26 -11.76 -14.06
N TRP A 72 -6.71 -12.37 -13.02
CA TRP A 72 -6.61 -13.81 -12.90
C TRP A 72 -7.26 -14.29 -11.62
N ARG A 73 -8.03 -15.36 -11.75
CA ARG A 73 -8.63 -16.09 -10.62
C ARG A 73 -8.29 -17.56 -10.75
N ARG A 74 -8.07 -18.21 -9.63
CA ARG A 74 -7.71 -19.64 -9.61
C ARG A 74 -8.76 -20.50 -10.29
N GLU A 75 -10.03 -20.19 -10.10
CA GLU A 75 -11.16 -20.99 -10.58
C GLU A 75 -11.49 -20.73 -12.06
N SER A 76 -11.41 -19.46 -12.50
CA SER A 76 -11.84 -19.03 -13.85
C SER A 76 -10.70 -18.69 -14.81
N GLY A 77 -9.45 -18.71 -14.32
CA GLY A 77 -8.28 -18.40 -15.14
C GLY A 77 -8.12 -16.93 -15.46
N LEU A 78 -7.54 -16.63 -16.61
CA LEU A 78 -7.17 -15.30 -17.07
C LEU A 78 -8.32 -14.60 -17.81
N GLN A 79 -8.56 -13.34 -17.46
CA GLN A 79 -9.50 -12.44 -18.11
C GLN A 79 -8.76 -11.16 -18.53
N GLU A 80 -8.78 -10.81 -19.81
CA GLU A 80 -8.32 -9.49 -20.26
C GLU A 80 -9.33 -8.40 -19.87
N LEU A 81 -8.84 -7.29 -19.39
CA LEU A 81 -9.65 -6.12 -19.03
C LEU A 81 -9.68 -5.16 -20.20
N ILE A 82 -10.87 -4.94 -20.75
CA ILE A 82 -11.06 -4.08 -21.91
C ILE A 82 -11.26 -2.65 -21.41
N VAL A 83 -10.33 -1.77 -21.73
CA VAL A 83 -10.48 -0.32 -21.62
C VAL A 83 -11.04 0.24 -22.93
N PRO A 84 -11.60 1.47 -22.94
CA PRO A 84 -12.08 2.10 -24.16
C PRO A 84 -11.03 2.15 -25.28
N ASP A 85 -11.47 2.17 -26.53
CA ASP A 85 -10.56 2.26 -27.69
C ASP A 85 -9.68 3.50 -27.65
N GLY A 86 -8.48 3.39 -28.22
CA GLY A 86 -7.49 4.50 -28.24
C GLY A 86 -6.49 4.45 -27.08
N PHE A 87 -6.69 3.58 -26.09
CA PHE A 87 -5.76 3.42 -24.98
C PHE A 87 -4.84 2.20 -25.17
N HIS A 88 -3.56 2.43 -24.93
CA HIS A 88 -2.52 1.41 -24.94
C HIS A 88 -1.80 1.37 -23.59
N PHE A 89 -0.99 0.34 -23.35
CA PHE A 89 -0.18 0.22 -22.14
C PHE A 89 -1.00 0.34 -20.86
N THR A 90 -1.95 -0.56 -20.67
CA THR A 90 -2.79 -0.58 -19.49
C THR A 90 -2.10 -1.31 -18.35
N GLU A 91 -2.07 -0.70 -17.15
CA GLU A 91 -1.39 -1.24 -15.97
C GLU A 91 -2.31 -1.20 -14.74
N PRO A 92 -2.64 -2.37 -14.15
CA PRO A 92 -3.31 -2.43 -12.85
C PRO A 92 -2.38 -1.95 -11.74
N VAL A 93 -2.85 -1.04 -10.91
CA VAL A 93 -2.05 -0.41 -9.84
C VAL A 93 -2.55 -0.68 -8.43
N ALA A 94 -3.84 -0.97 -8.27
CA ALA A 94 -4.43 -1.29 -6.98
C ALA A 94 -5.69 -2.14 -7.15
N ILE A 95 -5.95 -3.04 -6.20
CA ILE A 95 -7.11 -3.92 -6.18
C ILE A 95 -7.72 -3.98 -4.78
N MET A 96 -9.06 -3.96 -4.69
CA MET A 96 -9.81 -4.15 -3.45
C MET A 96 -10.23 -5.60 -3.26
N GLU A 97 -10.65 -5.93 -2.04
CA GLU A 97 -11.24 -7.24 -1.71
C GLU A 97 -12.52 -7.54 -2.51
N SER A 98 -13.29 -6.51 -2.87
CA SER A 98 -14.45 -6.60 -3.77
C SER A 98 -14.09 -7.07 -5.19
N GLY A 99 -12.81 -6.96 -5.57
CA GLY A 99 -12.34 -7.15 -6.94
C GLY A 99 -12.35 -5.88 -7.78
N ASP A 100 -12.74 -4.75 -7.19
CA ASP A 100 -12.60 -3.45 -7.85
C ASP A 100 -11.13 -3.13 -8.05
N LEU A 101 -10.78 -2.64 -9.21
CA LEU A 101 -9.42 -2.49 -9.67
C LEU A 101 -9.21 -1.12 -10.28
N VAL A 102 -8.08 -0.49 -9.99
CA VAL A 102 -7.65 0.73 -10.65
C VAL A 102 -6.60 0.42 -11.70
N ILE A 103 -6.79 0.98 -12.88
CA ILE A 103 -5.96 0.77 -14.07
C ILE A 103 -5.49 2.13 -14.58
N ASN A 104 -4.20 2.28 -14.80
CA ASN A 104 -3.66 3.39 -15.58
C ASN A 104 -3.50 2.95 -17.04
N ALA A 105 -3.79 3.84 -17.96
CA ALA A 105 -3.63 3.63 -19.40
C ALA A 105 -2.99 4.85 -20.05
N LEU A 106 -2.31 4.62 -21.16
CA LEU A 106 -1.72 5.67 -21.99
C LEU A 106 -2.59 5.88 -23.23
N ASP A 107 -3.09 7.10 -23.40
CA ASP A 107 -3.69 7.58 -24.64
C ASP A 107 -2.59 7.69 -25.70
N ALA A 108 -2.69 6.90 -26.77
CA ALA A 108 -1.66 6.80 -27.81
C ALA A 108 -1.53 8.07 -28.64
N GLU A 109 -2.62 8.79 -28.88
CA GLU A 109 -2.64 10.01 -29.71
C GLU A 109 -2.17 11.22 -28.89
N ALA A 110 -2.78 11.41 -27.71
CA ALA A 110 -2.50 12.55 -26.85
C ALA A 110 -1.24 12.37 -26.00
N ARG A 111 -0.69 11.16 -25.90
CA ARG A 111 0.41 10.80 -24.98
C ARG A 111 0.14 11.19 -23.52
N LYS A 112 -1.10 11.05 -23.12
CA LYS A 112 -1.59 11.41 -21.79
C LYS A 112 -1.96 10.15 -21.02
N HIS A 113 -1.64 10.15 -19.74
CA HIS A 113 -2.13 9.11 -18.86
C HIS A 113 -3.58 9.35 -18.47
N ARG A 114 -4.34 8.27 -18.40
CA ARG A 114 -5.71 8.22 -17.91
C ARG A 114 -5.86 7.08 -16.91
N ALA A 115 -6.59 7.33 -15.86
CA ALA A 115 -6.90 6.33 -14.86
C ALA A 115 -8.36 5.88 -14.99
N PHE A 116 -8.58 4.59 -14.80
CA PHE A 116 -9.88 3.92 -14.89
C PHE A 116 -10.14 3.10 -13.65
N VAL A 117 -11.40 2.94 -13.31
CA VAL A 117 -11.88 1.97 -12.32
C VAL A 117 -12.60 0.85 -13.06
N TYR A 118 -12.16 -0.38 -12.84
CA TYR A 118 -12.92 -1.57 -13.21
C TYR A 118 -13.71 -2.02 -11.99
N SER A 119 -15.02 -2.06 -12.11
CA SER A 119 -15.91 -2.52 -11.05
C SER A 119 -17.11 -3.24 -11.66
N HIS A 120 -17.42 -4.44 -11.15
CA HIS A 120 -18.57 -5.24 -11.57
C HIS A 120 -18.69 -5.43 -13.10
N GLY A 121 -17.58 -5.60 -13.78
CA GLY A 121 -17.54 -5.78 -15.25
C GLY A 121 -17.62 -4.48 -16.07
N SER A 122 -17.72 -3.34 -15.42
CA SER A 122 -17.73 -2.00 -16.06
C SER A 122 -16.42 -1.29 -15.85
N VAL A 123 -16.01 -0.48 -16.84
CA VAL A 123 -14.83 0.38 -16.78
C VAL A 123 -15.29 1.83 -16.81
N ILE A 124 -14.90 2.62 -15.81
CA ILE A 124 -15.26 4.03 -15.66
C ILE A 124 -13.97 4.85 -15.66
N GLU A 125 -13.86 5.82 -16.55
CA GLU A 125 -12.74 6.76 -16.57
C GLU A 125 -12.84 7.73 -15.40
N LEU A 126 -11.71 7.98 -14.71
CA LEU A 126 -11.63 9.00 -13.69
C LEU A 126 -11.62 10.40 -14.31
N ALA A 127 -12.42 11.29 -13.75
CA ALA A 127 -12.49 12.67 -14.23
C ALA A 127 -11.16 13.40 -14.13
N GLY A 128 -10.79 14.08 -15.21
CA GLY A 128 -9.54 14.83 -15.36
C GLY A 128 -8.86 14.55 -16.70
N ASN A 129 -8.06 15.50 -17.20
CA ASN A 129 -7.44 15.37 -18.52
C ASN A 129 -6.13 14.58 -18.56
N GLN A 130 -5.42 14.55 -17.46
CA GLN A 130 -4.26 13.67 -17.22
C GLN A 130 -4.34 13.17 -15.78
N THR A 131 -4.57 11.89 -15.63
CA THR A 131 -4.79 11.26 -14.34
C THR A 131 -3.89 10.04 -14.21
N LEU A 132 -3.25 9.90 -13.04
CA LEU A 132 -2.53 8.70 -12.62
C LEU A 132 -3.06 8.29 -11.26
N ALA A 133 -3.61 7.10 -11.17
CA ALA A 133 -4.01 6.54 -9.89
C ALA A 133 -2.89 5.68 -9.31
N HIS A 134 -2.80 5.66 -7.98
CA HIS A 134 -1.77 4.91 -7.25
C HIS A 134 -2.35 3.96 -6.21
N GLY A 135 -3.59 4.19 -5.77
CA GLY A 135 -4.23 3.37 -4.77
C GLY A 135 -5.74 3.50 -4.76
N ILE A 136 -6.40 2.52 -4.18
CA ILE A 136 -7.83 2.51 -3.91
C ILE A 136 -8.06 2.13 -2.45
N GLY A 137 -8.92 2.87 -1.77
CA GLY A 137 -9.22 2.70 -0.36
C GLY A 137 -10.72 2.53 -0.08
N PRO A 138 -11.13 2.65 1.19
CA PRO A 138 -12.50 2.43 1.62
C PRO A 138 -13.47 3.37 0.88
N SER A 139 -14.71 2.91 0.68
CA SER A 139 -15.74 3.66 -0.05
C SER A 139 -15.30 4.08 -1.46
N SER A 140 -14.44 3.26 -2.09
CA SER A 140 -13.91 3.50 -3.44
C SER A 140 -13.22 4.88 -3.59
N ILE A 141 -12.58 5.36 -2.52
CA ILE A 141 -11.72 6.53 -2.61
C ILE A 141 -10.46 6.12 -3.37
N ILE A 142 -10.20 6.78 -4.49
CA ILE A 142 -9.00 6.56 -5.29
C ILE A 142 -8.04 7.71 -5.01
N VAL A 143 -6.76 7.39 -4.90
CA VAL A 143 -5.70 8.38 -4.65
C VAL A 143 -4.69 8.37 -5.79
N GLY A 144 -4.13 9.54 -6.08
CA GLY A 144 -3.17 9.66 -7.16
C GLY A 144 -2.83 11.09 -7.53
N GLU A 145 -2.63 11.32 -8.81
CA GLU A 145 -2.24 12.61 -9.39
C GLU A 145 -3.19 13.03 -10.50
N TRP A 146 -3.42 14.32 -10.57
CA TRP A 146 -4.16 14.96 -11.65
C TRP A 146 -3.40 16.18 -12.14
N LEU A 147 -3.23 16.32 -13.45
CA LEU A 147 -2.70 17.52 -14.08
C LEU A 147 -3.85 18.34 -14.65
N PRO A 148 -4.26 19.45 -14.01
CA PRO A 148 -5.28 20.33 -14.51
C PRO A 148 -4.86 21.02 -15.82
N ASP A 149 -5.84 21.40 -16.65
CA ASP A 149 -5.58 22.13 -17.89
C ASP A 149 -4.80 23.40 -17.63
N GLY A 150 -3.80 23.65 -18.47
CA GLY A 150 -2.95 24.83 -18.38
C GLY A 150 -1.94 24.82 -17.24
N LYS A 151 -1.89 23.75 -16.43
CA LYS A 151 -0.86 23.55 -15.41
C LYS A 151 0.31 22.74 -15.96
N THR A 152 1.49 22.96 -15.39
CA THR A 152 2.73 22.25 -15.72
C THR A 152 3.13 21.23 -14.67
N ARG A 153 2.40 21.17 -13.55
CA ARG A 153 2.63 20.24 -12.45
C ARG A 153 1.33 19.57 -12.04
N SER A 154 1.41 18.28 -11.75
CA SER A 154 0.29 17.53 -11.20
C SER A 154 0.01 17.92 -9.76
N ASP A 155 -1.27 17.93 -9.41
CA ASP A 155 -1.74 18.01 -8.04
C ASP A 155 -1.88 16.60 -7.48
N ALA A 156 -1.48 16.40 -6.23
CA ALA A 156 -1.81 15.22 -5.45
C ALA A 156 -3.29 15.26 -5.08
N VAL A 157 -4.07 14.28 -5.51
CA VAL A 157 -5.53 14.29 -5.40
C VAL A 157 -6.07 12.95 -4.88
N TYR A 158 -7.29 13.03 -4.38
CA TYR A 158 -8.15 11.85 -4.26
C TYR A 158 -9.46 12.10 -5.06
N TRP A 159 -10.00 11.03 -5.66
CA TRP A 159 -11.31 11.04 -6.29
C TRP A 159 -12.35 10.51 -5.33
N ARG A 160 -13.42 11.30 -5.16
CA ARG A 160 -14.63 10.89 -4.48
C ARG A 160 -15.80 11.14 -5.41
N ASN A 161 -16.62 10.12 -5.65
CA ASN A 161 -17.72 10.20 -6.63
C ASN A 161 -17.23 10.68 -8.02
N ASN A 162 -16.07 10.16 -8.45
CA ASN A 162 -15.41 10.52 -9.69
C ASN A 162 -15.00 12.00 -9.84
N ALA A 163 -14.94 12.78 -8.77
CA ALA A 163 -14.49 14.18 -8.78
C ALA A 163 -13.12 14.29 -8.08
N PRO A 164 -12.06 14.82 -8.76
CA PRO A 164 -10.76 15.00 -8.15
C PRO A 164 -10.79 16.14 -7.12
N GLN A 165 -10.18 15.89 -5.96
CA GLN A 165 -10.04 16.86 -4.88
C GLN A 165 -8.57 16.94 -4.48
N SER A 166 -7.96 18.12 -4.61
CA SER A 166 -6.56 18.33 -4.21
C SER A 166 -6.40 18.20 -2.70
N ILE A 167 -5.30 17.57 -2.27
CA ILE A 167 -4.92 17.55 -0.85
C ILE A 167 -4.14 18.80 -0.43
N GLY A 168 -3.86 19.71 -1.36
CA GLY A 168 -3.25 21.00 -1.06
C GLY A 168 -1.80 20.92 -0.59
N LEU A 169 -0.95 20.16 -1.26
CA LEU A 169 0.49 20.16 -1.00
C LEU A 169 1.09 21.49 -1.50
N CYS A 170 1.71 22.24 -0.60
CA CYS A 170 2.22 23.59 -0.92
C CYS A 170 3.29 23.60 -2.03
N CYS A 171 4.13 22.58 -2.10
CA CYS A 171 5.34 22.57 -2.94
C CYS A 171 5.34 21.43 -3.97
N GLY A 172 4.21 20.77 -4.16
CA GLY A 172 4.06 19.59 -4.99
C GLY A 172 4.41 18.30 -4.25
N GLY A 173 4.03 17.19 -4.86
CA GLY A 173 4.24 15.85 -4.31
C GLY A 173 3.31 14.85 -4.95
N THR A 174 3.38 13.60 -4.49
CA THR A 174 2.59 12.48 -5.00
C THR A 174 1.91 11.75 -3.85
N ILE A 175 0.72 11.20 -4.10
CA ILE A 175 0.10 10.22 -3.20
C ILE A 175 0.44 8.82 -3.71
N LYS A 176 0.78 7.90 -2.80
CA LYS A 176 1.15 6.53 -3.18
C LYS A 176 0.16 5.46 -2.73
N ALA A 177 -0.44 5.63 -1.57
CA ALA A 177 -1.39 4.64 -1.06
C ALA A 177 -2.36 5.26 -0.06
N VAL A 178 -3.44 4.55 0.19
CA VAL A 178 -4.43 4.83 1.23
C VAL A 178 -4.83 3.51 1.89
N ASN A 179 -4.96 3.51 3.23
CA ASN A 179 -5.42 2.34 3.98
C ASN A 179 -6.93 2.38 4.28
N GLN A 180 -7.46 1.33 4.92
CA GLN A 180 -8.88 1.22 5.30
C GLN A 180 -9.34 2.30 6.30
N MET A 181 -8.41 2.92 7.03
CA MET A 181 -8.71 4.03 7.94
C MET A 181 -8.78 5.39 7.23
N GLY A 182 -8.54 5.44 5.91
CA GLY A 182 -8.47 6.67 5.13
C GLY A 182 -7.19 7.47 5.34
N ASN A 183 -6.15 6.87 5.95
CA ASN A 183 -4.83 7.48 6.04
C ASN A 183 -4.16 7.40 4.67
N ILE A 184 -3.71 8.54 4.19
CA ILE A 184 -3.02 8.68 2.90
C ILE A 184 -1.53 8.84 3.16
N ILE A 185 -0.71 8.09 2.42
CA ILE A 185 0.74 8.27 2.38
C ILE A 185 1.20 8.73 1.01
N GLY A 186 2.30 9.43 1.01
CA GLY A 186 2.94 9.91 -0.22
C GLY A 186 4.25 10.59 0.05
N ASP A 187 4.72 11.31 -0.94
CA ASP A 187 5.97 12.06 -0.87
C ASP A 187 5.69 13.52 -1.23
N ALA A 188 6.34 14.44 -0.53
CA ALA A 188 6.19 15.87 -0.75
C ALA A 188 7.53 16.60 -0.60
N TYR A 189 7.64 17.75 -1.26
CA TYR A 189 8.75 18.66 -1.06
C TYR A 189 8.49 19.56 0.15
N ASP A 190 9.50 19.76 1.00
CA ASP A 190 9.46 20.77 2.05
C ASP A 190 9.79 22.17 1.47
N ASP A 191 9.75 23.20 2.30
CA ASP A 191 10.07 24.59 1.97
C ASP A 191 11.52 24.81 1.52
N ARG A 192 12.41 23.85 1.81
CA ARG A 192 13.82 23.83 1.40
C ARG A 192 14.06 22.99 0.14
N GLY A 193 13.00 22.46 -0.48
CA GLY A 193 13.08 21.61 -1.66
C GLY A 193 13.58 20.19 -1.38
N ARG A 194 13.55 19.72 -0.14
CA ARG A 194 13.89 18.34 0.23
C ARG A 194 12.67 17.46 0.11
N TYR A 195 12.87 16.27 -0.39
CA TYR A 195 11.81 15.30 -0.67
C TYR A 195 11.64 14.34 0.50
N HIS A 196 10.45 14.30 1.08
CA HIS A 196 10.14 13.49 2.25
C HIS A 196 8.84 12.74 2.08
N ALA A 197 8.79 11.54 2.65
CA ALA A 197 7.54 10.84 2.85
C ALA A 197 6.65 11.60 3.83
N PHE A 198 5.33 11.50 3.65
CA PHE A 198 4.34 12.02 4.58
C PHE A 198 3.21 11.02 4.82
N ILE A 199 2.54 11.16 5.95
CA ILE A 199 1.20 10.64 6.19
C ILE A 199 0.23 11.80 6.39
N ARG A 200 -0.96 11.68 5.83
CA ARG A 200 -2.10 12.55 6.13
C ARG A 200 -3.25 11.71 6.66
N SER A 201 -3.59 11.92 7.91
CA SER A 201 -4.69 11.24 8.59
C SER A 201 -5.91 12.16 8.68
N PRO A 202 -7.13 11.64 8.49
CA PRO A 202 -8.36 12.40 8.72
C PRO A 202 -8.48 12.97 10.14
N SER A 203 -7.90 12.29 11.14
CA SER A 203 -8.01 12.65 12.57
C SER A 203 -6.86 13.51 13.09
N SER A 204 -5.63 13.34 12.57
CA SER A 204 -4.42 13.99 13.12
C SER A 204 -3.72 14.94 12.16
N GLY A 205 -4.25 15.12 10.94
CA GLY A 205 -3.65 15.99 9.93
C GLY A 205 -2.43 15.37 9.26
N GLN A 206 -1.48 16.21 8.84
CA GLN A 206 -0.29 15.79 8.07
C GLN A 206 0.97 15.77 8.95
N ARG A 207 1.78 14.71 8.80
CA ARG A 207 3.07 14.51 9.44
C ARG A 207 4.11 14.06 8.42
N ILE A 208 5.32 14.62 8.50
CA ILE A 208 6.48 14.17 7.74
C ILE A 208 7.04 12.89 8.35
N LEU A 209 7.53 12.00 7.52
CA LEU A 209 7.99 10.65 7.87
C LEU A 209 9.45 10.45 7.50
N GLY A 210 10.08 9.52 8.21
CA GLY A 210 11.44 9.08 7.94
C GLY A 210 12.51 9.81 8.76
N PRO A 211 13.79 9.48 8.53
CA PRO A 211 14.89 10.11 9.23
C PRO A 211 14.96 11.63 8.93
N PRO A 212 15.21 12.49 9.95
CA PRO A 212 15.09 13.94 9.79
C PRO A 212 16.12 14.55 8.84
N ASP A 213 17.30 13.90 8.70
CA ASP A 213 18.43 14.43 7.94
C ASP A 213 18.59 13.81 6.55
N ARG A 214 17.63 12.97 6.11
CA ARG A 214 17.71 12.24 4.85
C ARG A 214 16.41 12.34 4.07
N TYR A 215 16.53 12.23 2.75
CA TYR A 215 15.35 11.99 1.90
C TYR A 215 14.68 10.69 2.29
N SER A 216 13.36 10.70 2.30
CA SER A 216 12.54 9.52 2.54
C SER A 216 11.43 9.42 1.52
N SER A 217 10.98 8.21 1.25
CA SER A 217 9.91 7.92 0.31
C SER A 217 8.98 6.89 0.94
N ALA A 218 7.69 7.15 0.89
CA ALA A 218 6.67 6.20 1.32
C ALA A 218 6.59 5.04 0.33
N VAL A 219 6.43 3.82 0.81
CA VAL A 219 6.31 2.61 -0.02
C VAL A 219 4.93 1.99 0.14
N ALA A 220 4.51 1.69 1.36
CA ALA A 220 3.22 1.06 1.66
C ALA A 220 2.72 1.48 3.04
N ILE A 221 1.41 1.38 3.24
CA ILE A 221 0.75 1.54 4.54
C ILE A 221 -0.21 0.37 4.73
N ASN A 222 -0.26 -0.20 5.94
CA ASN A 222 -1.24 -1.21 6.29
C ASN A 222 -2.41 -0.65 7.11
N ASP A 223 -3.38 -1.49 7.44
CA ASP A 223 -4.59 -1.06 8.16
C ASP A 223 -4.35 -0.80 9.65
N ALA A 224 -3.27 -1.31 10.23
CA ALA A 224 -2.81 -0.92 11.56
C ALA A 224 -2.21 0.51 11.59
N GLY A 225 -1.93 1.08 10.40
CA GLY A 225 -1.31 2.40 10.27
C GLY A 225 0.22 2.34 10.25
N HIS A 226 0.82 1.15 10.22
CA HIS A 226 2.26 1.00 10.04
C HIS A 226 2.65 1.40 8.62
N ILE A 227 3.74 2.14 8.48
CA ILE A 227 4.18 2.69 7.19
C ILE A 227 5.57 2.19 6.85
N LEU A 228 5.68 1.55 5.70
CA LEU A 228 6.95 1.15 5.13
C LEU A 228 7.57 2.32 4.36
N LEU A 229 8.79 2.66 4.70
CA LEU A 229 9.54 3.78 4.13
C LEU A 229 10.87 3.29 3.54
N GLN A 230 11.33 3.97 2.51
CA GLN A 230 12.69 3.84 2.00
C GLN A 230 13.45 5.16 2.15
N SER A 231 14.71 5.09 2.61
CA SER A 231 15.64 6.20 2.67
C SER A 231 17.03 5.73 2.22
N GLY A 232 17.40 6.09 1.00
CA GLY A 232 18.61 5.56 0.37
C GLY A 232 18.56 4.04 0.19
N ARG A 233 19.50 3.34 0.85
CA ARG A 233 19.55 1.85 0.84
C ARG A 233 18.80 1.22 1.99
N ASP A 234 18.36 2.00 2.96
CA ASP A 234 17.72 1.55 4.17
C ASP A 234 16.21 1.58 4.01
N ALA A 235 15.54 0.61 4.62
CA ALA A 235 14.09 0.61 4.78
C ALA A 235 13.74 0.74 6.26
N TYR A 236 12.60 1.36 6.52
CA TYR A 236 12.12 1.64 7.86
C TYR A 236 10.64 1.29 7.96
N LEU A 237 10.22 0.90 9.15
CA LEU A 237 8.83 0.81 9.56
C LEU A 237 8.55 1.95 10.55
N ASP A 238 7.58 2.80 10.23
CA ASP A 238 7.07 3.83 11.13
C ASP A 238 5.78 3.32 11.78
N ASP A 239 5.76 3.23 13.10
CA ASP A 239 4.60 2.95 13.91
C ASP A 239 4.29 4.20 14.73
N ALA A 240 3.31 4.99 14.27
CA ALA A 240 2.84 6.22 14.91
C ALA A 240 3.97 7.22 15.30
N GLY A 241 5.09 7.24 14.57
CA GLY A 241 6.27 8.08 14.83
C GLY A 241 7.42 7.31 15.46
N ASN A 242 7.21 6.06 15.82
CA ASN A 242 8.27 5.18 16.27
C ASN A 242 8.96 4.54 15.07
N LEU A 243 10.04 5.15 14.61
CA LEU A 243 10.76 4.76 13.40
C LEU A 243 11.76 3.65 13.69
N ARG A 244 11.54 2.47 13.12
CA ARG A 244 12.44 1.31 13.23
C ARG A 244 13.08 0.98 11.89
N ARG A 245 14.40 0.94 11.84
CA ARG A 245 15.13 0.43 10.66
C ARG A 245 14.92 -1.07 10.52
N LEU A 246 14.63 -1.53 9.30
CA LEU A 246 14.54 -2.95 8.98
C LEU A 246 15.94 -3.52 8.75
N ASP A 247 16.19 -4.70 9.30
CA ASP A 247 17.44 -5.42 9.06
C ASP A 247 17.34 -6.20 7.74
N LEU A 248 17.52 -5.47 6.64
CA LEU A 248 17.62 -6.01 5.29
C LEU A 248 19.07 -6.30 4.92
N SER A 249 19.30 -6.88 3.73
CA SER A 249 20.66 -7.19 3.28
C SER A 249 21.53 -5.93 3.23
N SER A 250 22.59 -5.90 4.02
CA SER A 250 23.56 -4.79 4.03
C SER A 250 24.50 -4.76 2.82
N LYS A 251 24.63 -5.89 2.11
CA LYS A 251 25.55 -6.06 0.97
C LYS A 251 24.99 -5.53 -0.34
N PHE A 252 23.68 -5.45 -0.47
CA PHE A 252 23.00 -5.19 -1.74
C PHE A 252 22.05 -4.00 -1.64
N TYR A 253 21.61 -3.52 -2.80
CA TYR A 253 20.46 -2.63 -2.86
C TYR A 253 19.21 -3.42 -2.52
N ASN A 254 18.42 -2.88 -1.61
CA ASN A 254 17.12 -3.42 -1.25
C ASN A 254 16.05 -2.48 -1.79
N ARG A 255 15.05 -3.04 -2.46
CA ARG A 255 13.89 -2.32 -2.96
C ARG A 255 12.64 -2.95 -2.40
N PRO A 256 12.16 -2.53 -1.22
CA PRO A 256 10.86 -2.95 -0.70
C PRO A 256 9.77 -2.43 -1.63
N GLN A 257 8.73 -3.24 -1.89
CA GLN A 257 7.66 -2.90 -2.83
C GLN A 257 6.28 -2.97 -2.20
N ALA A 258 6.04 -3.88 -1.27
CA ALA A 258 4.74 -4.03 -0.63
C ALA A 258 4.88 -4.54 0.81
N MET A 259 3.82 -4.30 1.58
CA MET A 259 3.66 -4.76 2.96
C MET A 259 2.19 -5.14 3.17
N ASN A 260 1.94 -6.23 3.91
CA ASN A 260 0.59 -6.65 4.30
C ASN A 260 0.25 -6.23 5.74
N ASN A 261 -0.96 -6.57 6.21
CA ASN A 261 -1.44 -6.25 7.56
C ASN A 261 -0.71 -7.01 8.70
N CYS A 262 0.17 -7.95 8.36
CA CYS A 262 1.04 -8.65 9.30
C CYS A 262 2.48 -8.07 9.35
N ASP A 263 2.73 -6.91 8.75
CA ASP A 263 4.07 -6.32 8.58
C ASP A 263 5.06 -7.21 7.80
N PHE A 264 4.56 -8.11 6.97
CA PHE A 264 5.41 -8.84 6.05
C PHE A 264 5.75 -7.93 4.88
N VAL A 265 7.05 -7.71 4.67
CA VAL A 265 7.57 -6.85 3.60
C VAL A 265 8.18 -7.69 2.51
N VAL A 266 7.82 -7.42 1.27
CA VAL A 266 8.37 -8.08 0.09
C VAL A 266 8.98 -7.07 -0.89
N GLY A 267 9.88 -7.57 -1.74
CA GLY A 267 10.54 -6.75 -2.74
C GLY A 267 11.66 -7.47 -3.47
N GLY A 268 12.61 -6.70 -3.95
CA GLY A 268 13.81 -7.22 -4.63
C GLY A 268 15.10 -6.74 -3.97
N PHE A 269 16.15 -7.53 -4.06
CA PHE A 269 17.49 -7.20 -3.60
C PHE A 269 18.55 -7.74 -4.56
N GLY A 270 19.66 -7.05 -4.67
CA GLY A 270 20.76 -7.50 -5.53
C GLY A 270 21.81 -6.42 -5.77
N PRO A 271 22.95 -6.79 -6.38
CA PRO A 271 24.01 -5.85 -6.73
C PRO A 271 23.60 -4.88 -7.86
N ASN A 272 22.73 -5.32 -8.75
CA ASN A 272 22.13 -4.55 -9.84
C ASN A 272 20.79 -5.20 -10.23
N PHE A 273 20.01 -4.55 -11.09
CA PHE A 273 18.67 -5.02 -11.49
C PHE A 273 18.69 -6.39 -12.19
N ASP A 274 19.70 -6.71 -12.97
CA ASP A 274 19.81 -7.99 -13.70
C ASP A 274 20.04 -9.18 -12.76
N LYS A 275 20.59 -8.91 -11.58
CA LYS A 275 20.91 -9.92 -10.55
C LYS A 275 20.04 -9.79 -9.31
N TYR A 276 18.84 -9.22 -9.47
CA TYR A 276 17.88 -9.13 -8.38
C TYR A 276 17.33 -10.51 -8.02
N ARG A 277 17.04 -10.65 -6.72
CA ARG A 277 16.36 -11.81 -6.11
C ARG A 277 15.22 -11.28 -5.25
N ALA A 278 14.12 -12.00 -5.25
CA ALA A 278 12.97 -11.64 -4.42
C ALA A 278 13.24 -11.94 -2.93
N PHE A 279 12.80 -11.07 -2.05
CA PHE A 279 12.92 -11.26 -0.60
C PHE A 279 11.57 -11.16 0.12
N LEU A 280 11.52 -11.79 1.30
CA LEU A 280 10.52 -11.60 2.33
C LEU A 280 11.24 -11.15 3.61
N TRP A 281 10.68 -10.17 4.28
CA TRP A 281 11.10 -9.79 5.62
C TRP A 281 9.89 -9.81 6.55
N ASN A 282 10.09 -10.27 7.79
CA ASN A 282 9.16 -10.08 8.90
C ASN A 282 9.94 -9.97 10.21
N ALA A 283 9.30 -9.46 11.27
CA ALA A 283 9.97 -9.20 12.55
C ALA A 283 10.48 -10.48 13.24
N ALA A 284 9.86 -11.62 12.99
CA ALA A 284 10.20 -12.89 13.67
C ALA A 284 11.37 -13.63 13.00
N ALA A 285 11.42 -13.63 11.66
CA ALA A 285 12.41 -14.38 10.88
C ALA A 285 13.51 -13.50 10.27
N GLY A 286 13.33 -12.17 10.30
CA GLY A 286 14.22 -11.22 9.65
C GLY A 286 14.16 -11.32 8.13
N PHE A 287 15.26 -10.97 7.48
CA PHE A 287 15.42 -11.02 6.03
C PHE A 287 15.60 -12.45 5.50
N GLN A 288 14.82 -12.81 4.50
CA GLN A 288 14.84 -14.12 3.85
C GLN A 288 14.83 -13.97 2.32
N ASP A 289 15.74 -14.66 1.64
CA ASP A 289 15.67 -14.83 0.18
C ASP A 289 14.53 -15.79 -0.15
N LEU A 290 13.52 -15.34 -0.90
CA LEU A 290 12.36 -16.15 -1.28
C LEU A 290 12.75 -17.41 -2.06
N ASN A 291 13.87 -17.40 -2.78
CA ASN A 291 14.39 -18.58 -3.47
C ASN A 291 14.79 -19.71 -2.50
N SER A 292 15.08 -19.40 -1.23
CA SER A 292 15.36 -20.41 -0.20
C SER A 292 14.08 -21.02 0.39
N LEU A 293 12.92 -20.42 0.13
CA LEU A 293 11.62 -20.80 0.69
C LEU A 293 10.75 -21.61 -0.27
N ILE A 294 11.21 -21.84 -1.50
CA ILE A 294 10.57 -22.70 -2.51
C ILE A 294 11.35 -24.01 -2.64
N PRO A 295 10.77 -25.09 -3.20
CA PRO A 295 11.52 -26.33 -3.49
C PRO A 295 12.65 -26.06 -4.50
N ARG A 296 13.79 -26.74 -4.30
CA ARG A 296 14.98 -26.55 -5.14
C ARG A 296 14.83 -27.07 -6.57
N ASP A 297 13.94 -28.01 -6.78
CA ASP A 297 13.69 -28.72 -8.02
C ASP A 297 12.66 -28.04 -8.94
N THR A 298 12.22 -26.84 -8.55
CA THR A 298 11.20 -26.11 -9.35
C THR A 298 11.75 -25.45 -10.62
N GLY A 299 13.07 -25.30 -10.73
CA GLY A 299 13.71 -24.56 -11.84
C GLY A 299 13.56 -23.04 -11.78
N TRP A 300 12.86 -22.49 -10.74
CA TRP A 300 12.62 -21.07 -10.60
C TRP A 300 13.81 -20.30 -10.03
N THR A 301 14.02 -19.10 -10.57
CA THR A 301 14.78 -18.01 -9.95
C THR A 301 13.83 -16.82 -9.75
N LEU A 302 13.36 -16.61 -8.52
CA LEU A 302 12.49 -15.50 -8.18
C LEU A 302 13.29 -14.21 -8.13
N LYS A 303 13.01 -13.24 -9.03
CA LYS A 303 13.79 -12.00 -9.19
C LYS A 303 13.23 -10.84 -8.37
N SER A 304 11.92 -10.65 -8.32
CA SER A 304 11.29 -9.55 -7.59
C SER A 304 9.88 -9.92 -7.16
N ALA A 305 9.53 -9.62 -5.92
CA ALA A 305 8.16 -9.71 -5.41
C ALA A 305 7.49 -8.33 -5.51
N ALA A 306 6.34 -8.27 -6.19
CA ALA A 306 5.61 -7.02 -6.46
C ALA A 306 4.56 -6.72 -5.39
N ALA A 307 3.83 -7.73 -4.91
CA ALA A 307 2.78 -7.56 -3.93
C ALA A 307 2.64 -8.80 -3.02
N ILE A 308 2.04 -8.59 -1.86
CA ILE A 308 1.73 -9.62 -0.86
C ILE A 308 0.34 -9.32 -0.28
N ASN A 309 -0.50 -10.36 -0.10
CA ASN A 309 -1.79 -10.24 0.58
C ASN A 309 -1.72 -10.70 2.05
N ASP A 310 -2.84 -10.58 2.78
CA ASP A 310 -2.91 -10.93 4.21
C ASP A 310 -2.89 -12.43 4.47
N ARG A 311 -3.12 -13.26 3.45
CA ARG A 311 -2.90 -14.71 3.52
C ARG A 311 -1.44 -15.12 3.35
N GLY A 312 -0.54 -14.13 3.11
CA GLY A 312 0.88 -14.33 2.83
C GLY A 312 1.15 -14.85 1.42
N GLU A 313 0.18 -14.80 0.51
CA GLU A 313 0.40 -15.10 -0.90
C GLU A 313 1.16 -13.94 -1.55
N ILE A 314 2.20 -14.27 -2.33
CA ILE A 314 3.12 -13.29 -2.91
C ILE A 314 3.11 -13.43 -4.42
N VAL A 315 3.00 -12.31 -5.12
CA VAL A 315 3.13 -12.27 -6.59
C VAL A 315 4.37 -11.49 -7.01
N GLY A 316 4.91 -11.85 -8.14
CA GLY A 316 6.11 -11.18 -8.65
C GLY A 316 6.60 -11.77 -9.97
N ARG A 317 7.84 -11.42 -10.32
CA ARG A 317 8.51 -11.86 -11.56
C ARG A 317 9.75 -12.68 -11.23
N GLY A 318 9.97 -13.67 -12.03
CA GLY A 318 11.14 -14.54 -11.95
C GLY A 318 11.47 -15.14 -13.30
N GLU A 319 12.40 -16.06 -13.29
CA GLU A 319 12.84 -16.81 -14.44
C GLU A 319 12.64 -18.30 -14.20
N ILE A 320 12.10 -18.99 -15.19
CA ILE A 320 12.04 -20.45 -15.25
C ILE A 320 12.46 -20.90 -16.65
N HIS A 321 13.40 -21.85 -16.76
CA HIS A 321 13.97 -22.34 -18.02
C HIS A 321 14.49 -21.23 -18.95
N HIS A 322 15.06 -20.16 -18.37
CA HIS A 322 15.55 -18.94 -19.05
C HIS A 322 14.46 -17.99 -19.61
N ASP A 323 13.20 -18.25 -19.32
CA ASP A 323 12.09 -17.37 -19.67
C ASP A 323 11.65 -16.52 -18.48
N ASP A 324 11.46 -15.22 -18.69
CA ASP A 324 10.85 -14.34 -17.70
C ASP A 324 9.36 -14.67 -17.57
N ARG A 325 8.90 -14.98 -16.37
CA ARG A 325 7.51 -15.35 -16.05
C ARG A 325 7.02 -14.67 -14.78
N GLY A 326 5.70 -14.51 -14.71
CA GLY A 326 5.02 -14.18 -13.46
C GLY A 326 4.94 -15.39 -12.54
N PHE A 327 4.97 -15.14 -11.24
CA PHE A 327 4.74 -16.19 -10.25
C PHE A 327 3.70 -15.78 -9.20
N LEU A 328 3.02 -16.77 -8.65
CA LEU A 328 2.24 -16.69 -7.42
C LEU A 328 2.82 -17.71 -6.43
N LEU A 329 3.28 -17.24 -5.28
CA LEU A 329 3.70 -18.07 -4.16
C LEU A 329 2.53 -18.27 -3.20
N ILE A 330 2.23 -19.53 -2.91
CA ILE A 330 1.15 -19.93 -1.99
C ILE A 330 1.81 -20.55 -0.77
N PRO A 331 1.53 -20.04 0.46
CA PRO A 331 2.05 -20.62 1.68
C PRO A 331 1.71 -22.10 1.81
N ARG A 332 2.69 -22.92 2.21
CA ARG A 332 2.44 -24.30 2.60
C ARG A 332 1.89 -24.32 4.03
N ARG A 333 0.78 -25.00 4.21
CA ARG A 333 0.18 -25.25 5.53
C ARG A 333 0.88 -26.39 6.25
#